data_bba50c30766250402576c5b2cf6747e2
#
_entry.id   bba50c30766250402576c5b2cf6747e2
#
_cell.length_a   1.000
_cell.length_b   1.000
_cell.length_c   1.000
_cell.angle_alpha   90.00
_cell.angle_beta   90.00
_cell.angle_gamma   90.00
#
_symmetry.space_group_name_H-M   'P 1'
#
loop_
_entity.id
_entity.type
_entity.pdbx_description
1 polymer ?
#
loop_
_entity_poly.entity_id
_entity_poly.type
_entity_poly.pdbx_seq_one_letter_code
_entity_poly.pdbx_strand_id
1 'polypeptide(L)'
;TGIRGTVLEVFENVSKASDAKDTTGRSNYYRDVLNSRSRYVWWAAHDSTLTNIGTASNGVTYGVPVITSSTSLVNGSDGSAATAGEINTALDKFASSEDIDISFIMIAGQGQTVATHAINNIADVRKDCLVCLSPPSSTVVNNATYAGKEAADIVAYRDSLPASSYAVMDSGWKYQYDKYNDVYRWIPCNGDTAGIMVRTDTVRDPWFSPAGFNRGNVKNVVKLAFNPSKAARDELYKNNVNPIVTFPGQGTVLYGDKTMVATPGSFDRINVRRLFIVLEKAIALASQSTLFEVNDEFTRAQFKNLVEPFLRDVKGRRGVTDFSVICDSTNNTQQVIDN
;
A
#
# COMPACT_ATOMS: atom_id res chain seq x y z
N THR A 1 -5.81 -11.70 -20.74
CA THR A 1 -4.99 -12.35 -21.77
C THR A 1 -5.63 -13.68 -22.14
N GLY A 2 -6.33 -13.71 -23.28
CA GLY A 2 -6.90 -14.95 -23.80
C GLY A 2 -5.79 -15.87 -24.35
N ILE A 3 -6.10 -17.15 -24.45
CA ILE A 3 -5.22 -18.11 -25.12
C ILE A 3 -5.09 -17.66 -26.58
N ARG A 4 -3.87 -17.66 -27.15
CA ARG A 4 -3.59 -17.24 -28.53
C ARG A 4 -4.51 -17.99 -29.49
N GLY A 5 -5.30 -17.27 -30.29
CA GLY A 5 -6.29 -17.84 -31.22
C GLY A 5 -7.71 -18.02 -30.65
N THR A 6 -7.94 -17.69 -29.35
CA THR A 6 -9.29 -17.68 -28.79
C THR A 6 -10.01 -16.40 -29.18
N VAL A 7 -11.21 -16.52 -29.78
CA VAL A 7 -12.08 -15.38 -30.02
C VAL A 7 -12.68 -14.92 -28.71
N LEU A 8 -12.41 -13.68 -28.32
CA LEU A 8 -12.89 -13.08 -27.05
C LEU A 8 -14.23 -12.37 -27.25
N GLU A 9 -14.39 -11.64 -28.34
CA GLU A 9 -15.61 -10.88 -28.68
C GLU A 9 -15.86 -10.94 -30.16
N VAL A 10 -17.14 -10.95 -30.55
CA VAL A 10 -17.59 -10.86 -31.93
C VAL A 10 -18.68 -9.79 -32.01
N PHE A 11 -18.54 -8.87 -32.96
CA PHE A 11 -19.53 -7.84 -33.27
C PHE A 11 -20.05 -8.04 -34.66
N GLU A 12 -21.26 -8.59 -34.77
CA GLU A 12 -21.88 -8.91 -36.03
C GLU A 12 -22.77 -7.75 -36.53
N ASN A 13 -22.99 -7.71 -37.82
CA ASN A 13 -23.91 -6.78 -38.51
C ASN A 13 -23.59 -5.29 -38.26
N VAL A 14 -22.34 -4.94 -38.05
CA VAL A 14 -21.89 -3.55 -37.87
C VAL A 14 -21.67 -2.88 -39.23
N SER A 15 -21.89 -1.56 -39.27
CA SER A 15 -21.77 -0.76 -40.50
C SER A 15 -20.51 0.11 -40.48
N LYS A 16 -19.97 0.39 -41.66
CA LYS A 16 -18.93 1.41 -41.87
C LYS A 16 -19.49 2.83 -41.98
N ALA A 17 -20.79 2.99 -42.20
CA ALA A 17 -21.44 4.30 -42.27
C ALA A 17 -21.62 4.87 -40.86
N SER A 18 -21.17 6.09 -40.63
CA SER A 18 -21.21 6.75 -39.34
C SER A 18 -22.62 7.10 -38.85
N ASP A 19 -23.57 7.19 -39.78
CA ASP A 19 -24.99 7.47 -39.54
C ASP A 19 -25.88 6.23 -39.58
N ALA A 20 -25.30 5.02 -39.72
CA ALA A 20 -26.05 3.78 -39.76
C ALA A 20 -26.75 3.52 -38.40
N LYS A 21 -28.01 3.10 -38.52
CA LYS A 21 -28.83 2.70 -37.36
C LYS A 21 -29.39 1.30 -37.54
N ASP A 22 -29.57 0.60 -36.48
CA ASP A 22 -30.28 -0.67 -36.43
C ASP A 22 -31.80 -0.45 -36.53
N THR A 23 -32.59 -1.52 -36.59
CA THR A 23 -34.06 -1.48 -36.64
C THR A 23 -34.69 -0.84 -35.41
N THR A 24 -33.94 -0.69 -34.34
CA THR A 24 -34.39 -0.04 -33.05
C THR A 24 -33.98 1.43 -32.99
N GLY A 25 -33.27 1.97 -33.99
CA GLY A 25 -32.78 3.34 -34.04
C GLY A 25 -31.47 3.61 -33.33
N ARG A 26 -30.79 2.58 -32.78
CA ARG A 26 -29.47 2.70 -32.18
C ARG A 26 -28.38 2.76 -33.25
N SER A 27 -27.28 3.44 -32.92
CA SER A 27 -26.12 3.44 -33.83
C SER A 27 -25.61 2.02 -34.08
N ASN A 28 -25.48 1.70 -35.38
CA ASN A 28 -24.89 0.46 -35.84
C ASN A 28 -23.50 0.69 -36.47
N TYR A 29 -22.97 1.89 -36.28
CA TYR A 29 -21.61 2.24 -36.71
C TYR A 29 -20.58 1.46 -35.88
N TYR A 30 -19.68 0.76 -36.55
CA TYR A 30 -18.77 -0.18 -35.88
C TYR A 30 -17.95 0.48 -34.75
N ARG A 31 -17.52 1.74 -34.93
CA ARG A 31 -16.80 2.47 -33.87
C ARG A 31 -17.65 2.64 -32.62
N ASP A 32 -18.89 3.06 -32.79
CA ASP A 32 -19.78 3.29 -31.63
C ASP A 32 -20.16 1.98 -30.96
N VAL A 33 -20.37 0.92 -31.76
CA VAL A 33 -20.64 -0.42 -31.24
C VAL A 33 -19.46 -0.95 -30.46
N LEU A 34 -18.24 -0.85 -30.98
CA LEU A 34 -17.02 -1.26 -30.26
C LEU A 34 -16.86 -0.49 -28.97
N ASN A 35 -16.90 0.85 -29.02
CA ASN A 35 -16.67 1.70 -27.86
C ASN A 35 -17.75 1.57 -26.78
N SER A 36 -18.94 1.13 -27.12
CA SER A 36 -20.03 0.92 -26.16
C SER A 36 -20.11 -0.51 -25.60
N ARG A 37 -19.60 -1.51 -26.31
CA ARG A 37 -19.82 -2.92 -25.97
C ARG A 37 -18.54 -3.70 -25.68
N SER A 38 -17.39 -3.33 -26.28
CA SER A 38 -16.14 -4.06 -26.07
C SER A 38 -15.61 -3.83 -24.67
N ARG A 39 -15.07 -4.91 -24.08
CA ARG A 39 -14.33 -4.89 -22.81
C ARG A 39 -12.83 -4.89 -23.00
N TYR A 40 -12.35 -5.07 -24.23
CA TYR A 40 -10.93 -5.30 -24.52
C TYR A 40 -10.30 -4.22 -25.38
N VAL A 41 -11.08 -3.55 -26.23
CA VAL A 41 -10.55 -2.58 -27.18
C VAL A 41 -11.39 -1.31 -27.21
N TRP A 42 -10.74 -0.19 -27.50
CA TRP A 42 -11.37 1.09 -27.74
C TRP A 42 -10.90 1.64 -29.07
N TRP A 43 -11.80 2.06 -29.90
CA TRP A 43 -11.51 2.66 -31.21
C TRP A 43 -11.32 4.16 -31.06
N ALA A 44 -10.11 4.67 -31.35
CA ALA A 44 -9.80 6.08 -31.17
C ALA A 44 -10.03 6.87 -32.47
N ALA A 45 -9.30 6.56 -33.54
CA ALA A 45 -9.33 7.29 -34.80
C ALA A 45 -9.06 6.37 -35.98
N HIS A 46 -9.48 6.83 -37.15
CA HIS A 46 -9.12 6.22 -38.45
C HIS A 46 -7.83 6.83 -38.98
N ASP A 47 -7.12 6.06 -39.79
CA ASP A 47 -6.11 6.62 -40.66
C ASP A 47 -6.82 7.55 -41.69
N SER A 48 -6.28 8.76 -41.86
CA SER A 48 -6.83 9.76 -42.77
C SER A 48 -6.80 9.35 -44.26
N THR A 49 -6.04 8.30 -44.58
CA THR A 49 -5.94 7.74 -45.93
C THR A 49 -7.00 6.69 -46.24
N LEU A 50 -7.76 6.24 -45.23
CA LEU A 50 -8.79 5.25 -45.44
C LEU A 50 -9.97 5.83 -46.24
N THR A 51 -10.32 5.15 -47.32
CA THR A 51 -11.52 5.40 -48.11
C THR A 51 -12.65 4.45 -47.73
N ASN A 52 -13.86 4.71 -48.17
CA ASN A 52 -15.00 3.83 -47.93
C ASN A 52 -15.44 3.75 -46.48
N ILE A 53 -15.28 4.84 -45.75
CA ILE A 53 -15.80 5.10 -44.39
C ILE A 53 -16.40 6.51 -44.37
N GLY A 54 -17.36 6.75 -43.51
CA GLY A 54 -18.00 8.07 -43.35
C GLY A 54 -19.51 7.97 -43.31
N THR A 55 -20.19 9.08 -43.60
CA THR A 55 -21.66 9.14 -43.65
C THR A 55 -22.21 8.41 -44.85
N ALA A 56 -23.27 7.61 -44.67
CA ALA A 56 -23.98 7.01 -45.80
C ALA A 56 -24.69 8.10 -46.59
N SER A 57 -24.27 8.30 -47.82
CA SER A 57 -25.03 9.13 -48.77
C SER A 57 -25.83 8.25 -49.72
N ASN A 58 -26.93 8.78 -50.24
CA ASN A 58 -27.78 8.03 -51.17
C ASN A 58 -26.97 7.42 -52.33
N GLY A 59 -27.02 6.11 -52.44
CA GLY A 59 -26.36 5.36 -53.53
C GLY A 59 -24.90 4.94 -53.25
N VAL A 60 -24.33 5.24 -52.09
CA VAL A 60 -22.99 4.76 -51.73
C VAL A 60 -23.08 3.35 -51.16
N THR A 61 -22.45 2.42 -51.82
CA THR A 61 -22.28 1.04 -51.32
C THR A 61 -20.92 0.90 -50.69
N TYR A 62 -20.91 0.61 -49.38
CA TYR A 62 -19.67 0.30 -48.66
C TYR A 62 -19.27 -1.14 -48.92
N GLY A 63 -18.12 -1.35 -49.51
CA GLY A 63 -17.60 -2.69 -49.79
C GLY A 63 -17.45 -3.51 -48.50
N VAL A 64 -17.84 -4.78 -48.59
CA VAL A 64 -17.58 -5.72 -47.49
C VAL A 64 -16.06 -5.85 -47.28
N PRO A 65 -15.54 -5.78 -46.09
CA PRO A 65 -14.13 -6.06 -45.87
C PRO A 65 -13.83 -7.51 -46.27
N VAL A 66 -12.95 -7.69 -47.23
CA VAL A 66 -12.43 -9.03 -47.52
C VAL A 66 -11.39 -9.34 -46.46
N ILE A 67 -11.82 -10.02 -45.41
CA ILE A 67 -10.90 -10.33 -44.33
C ILE A 67 -10.76 -11.83 -44.20
N THR A 68 -9.58 -12.25 -44.47
CA THR A 68 -9.09 -13.58 -44.14
C THR A 68 -7.85 -13.54 -43.25
N SER A 69 -7.46 -12.37 -42.80
CA SER A 69 -6.23 -12.21 -42.01
C SER A 69 -6.53 -11.67 -40.61
N SER A 70 -6.08 -12.40 -39.60
CA SER A 70 -5.92 -11.81 -38.28
C SER A 70 -4.67 -10.92 -38.31
N THR A 71 -4.83 -9.65 -38.05
CA THR A 71 -3.71 -8.71 -37.92
C THR A 71 -3.44 -8.50 -36.44
N SER A 72 -2.20 -8.78 -36.01
CA SER A 72 -1.77 -8.45 -34.66
C SER A 72 -1.64 -6.93 -34.52
N LEU A 73 -2.06 -6.39 -33.38
CA LEU A 73 -1.75 -5.02 -33.04
C LEU A 73 -0.22 -4.88 -32.93
N VAL A 74 0.33 -3.88 -33.62
CA VAL A 74 1.76 -3.59 -33.68
C VAL A 74 2.02 -2.17 -33.17
N ASN A 75 3.28 -1.84 -32.91
CA ASN A 75 3.71 -0.53 -32.44
C ASN A 75 3.17 -0.15 -31.05
N GLY A 76 2.68 -1.13 -30.27
CA GLY A 76 2.48 -0.94 -28.85
C GLY A 76 3.84 -0.92 -28.14
N SER A 77 4.03 0.01 -27.23
CA SER A 77 5.15 0.02 -26.31
C SER A 77 4.64 0.11 -24.89
N ASP A 78 5.31 -0.60 -23.99
CA ASP A 78 5.06 -0.40 -22.57
C ASP A 78 5.53 1.01 -22.18
N GLY A 79 4.83 1.64 -21.24
CA GLY A 79 5.26 2.89 -20.66
C GLY A 79 6.62 2.71 -19.97
N SER A 80 7.34 3.81 -19.78
CA SER A 80 8.55 3.81 -18.96
C SER A 80 8.21 3.48 -17.51
N ALA A 81 9.16 2.87 -16.80
CA ALA A 81 9.04 2.69 -15.35
C ALA A 81 8.89 4.07 -14.69
N ALA A 82 7.97 4.17 -13.73
CA ALA A 82 7.77 5.41 -13.00
C ALA A 82 9.05 5.85 -12.27
N THR A 83 9.38 7.11 -12.39
CA THR A 83 10.51 7.72 -11.67
C THR A 83 10.19 7.92 -10.20
N ALA A 84 11.21 8.05 -9.36
CA ALA A 84 11.02 8.34 -7.93
C ALA A 84 10.21 9.64 -7.71
N GLY A 85 10.38 10.65 -8.56
CA GLY A 85 9.62 11.90 -8.49
C GLY A 85 8.13 11.73 -8.77
N GLU A 86 7.78 10.93 -9.78
CA GLU A 86 6.37 10.62 -10.10
C GLU A 86 5.73 9.80 -8.98
N ILE A 87 6.45 8.85 -8.39
CA ILE A 87 5.98 8.08 -7.24
C ILE A 87 5.77 9.00 -6.03
N ASN A 88 6.69 9.91 -5.74
CA ASN A 88 6.53 10.88 -4.66
C ASN A 88 5.30 11.78 -4.89
N THR A 89 5.09 12.28 -6.11
CA THR A 89 3.88 13.04 -6.46
C THR A 89 2.60 12.23 -6.27
N ALA A 90 2.64 10.92 -6.53
CA ALA A 90 1.51 10.04 -6.27
C ALA A 90 1.29 9.83 -4.76
N LEU A 91 2.37 9.69 -3.98
CA LEU A 91 2.32 9.57 -2.51
C LEU A 91 1.76 10.84 -1.85
N ASP A 92 2.05 12.03 -2.39
CA ASP A 92 1.54 13.31 -1.88
C ASP A 92 0.00 13.40 -1.89
N LYS A 93 -0.67 12.59 -2.73
CA LYS A 93 -2.14 12.47 -2.71
C LYS A 93 -2.67 11.85 -1.41
N PHE A 94 -1.81 11.18 -0.65
CA PHE A 94 -2.14 10.60 0.66
C PHE A 94 -1.63 11.46 1.83
N ALA A 95 -1.13 12.68 1.59
CA ALA A 95 -0.58 13.52 2.65
C ALA A 95 -1.63 14.05 3.62
N SER A 96 -2.88 14.27 3.14
CA SER A 96 -3.99 14.72 3.98
C SER A 96 -4.67 13.54 4.69
N SER A 97 -4.76 13.61 6.02
CA SER A 97 -5.51 12.62 6.83
C SER A 97 -7.02 12.87 6.78
N GLU A 98 -7.46 14.05 6.34
CA GLU A 98 -8.87 14.39 6.23
C GLU A 98 -9.51 13.81 4.96
N ASP A 99 -8.72 13.72 3.86
CA ASP A 99 -9.21 13.25 2.57
C ASP A 99 -9.24 11.73 2.47
N ILE A 100 -8.19 11.07 2.97
CA ILE A 100 -8.02 9.62 2.81
C ILE A 100 -7.51 9.00 4.11
N ASP A 101 -8.25 8.06 4.66
CA ASP A 101 -7.79 7.26 5.81
C ASP A 101 -6.91 6.11 5.34
N ILE A 102 -5.66 6.08 5.81
CA ILE A 102 -4.70 5.02 5.56
C ILE A 102 -4.08 4.52 6.87
N SER A 103 -3.70 3.25 6.91
CA SER A 103 -3.00 2.66 8.07
C SER A 103 -1.57 2.27 7.76
N PHE A 104 -1.28 1.90 6.52
CA PHE A 104 0.03 1.45 6.08
C PHE A 104 0.40 2.01 4.71
N ILE A 105 1.67 2.38 4.55
CA ILE A 105 2.29 2.69 3.27
C ILE A 105 3.38 1.64 3.02
N MET A 106 3.26 0.92 1.91
CA MET A 106 4.25 -0.07 1.50
C MET A 106 5.10 0.50 0.36
N ILE A 107 6.41 0.61 0.56
CA ILE A 107 7.31 1.21 -0.43
C ILE A 107 7.64 0.23 -1.57
N ALA A 108 7.27 -1.04 -1.43
CA ALA A 108 7.64 -2.10 -2.35
C ALA A 108 9.17 -2.18 -2.51
N GLY A 109 9.68 -2.27 -3.71
CA GLY A 109 11.12 -2.32 -3.99
C GLY A 109 11.76 -0.97 -4.31
N GLN A 110 11.11 0.14 -3.94
CA GLN A 110 11.60 1.49 -4.24
C GLN A 110 12.82 1.85 -3.38
N GLY A 111 13.64 2.76 -3.91
CA GLY A 111 14.89 3.17 -3.28
C GLY A 111 14.72 4.23 -2.18
N GLN A 112 15.88 4.72 -1.70
CA GLN A 112 15.99 5.68 -0.59
C GLN A 112 15.15 6.94 -0.78
N THR A 113 15.12 7.51 -1.99
CA THR A 113 14.39 8.77 -2.26
C THR A 113 12.91 8.66 -1.95
N VAL A 114 12.28 7.58 -2.40
CA VAL A 114 10.85 7.33 -2.15
C VAL A 114 10.61 6.99 -0.68
N ALA A 115 11.48 6.17 -0.08
CA ALA A 115 11.38 5.81 1.33
C ALA A 115 11.49 7.04 2.24
N THR A 116 12.46 7.91 2.00
CA THR A 116 12.65 9.17 2.74
C THR A 116 11.44 10.09 2.60
N HIS A 117 10.91 10.24 1.39
CA HIS A 117 9.73 11.05 1.14
C HIS A 117 8.50 10.53 1.89
N ALA A 118 8.24 9.22 1.83
CA ALA A 118 7.12 8.59 2.53
C ALA A 118 7.21 8.76 4.06
N ILE A 119 8.41 8.70 4.63
CA ILE A 119 8.62 8.90 6.06
C ILE A 119 8.40 10.37 6.43
N ASN A 120 9.18 11.29 5.83
CA ASN A 120 9.23 12.68 6.27
C ASN A 120 8.00 13.48 5.87
N ASN A 121 7.47 13.25 4.66
CA ASN A 121 6.42 14.09 4.09
C ASN A 121 5.01 13.51 4.30
N ILE A 122 4.91 12.21 4.57
CA ILE A 122 3.61 11.58 4.77
C ILE A 122 3.47 11.09 6.22
N ALA A 123 4.24 10.09 6.65
CA ALA A 123 3.98 9.44 7.94
C ALA A 123 4.28 10.34 9.15
N ASP A 124 5.39 11.07 9.15
CA ASP A 124 5.75 11.98 10.26
C ASP A 124 4.89 13.26 10.30
N VAL A 125 4.24 13.62 9.18
CA VAL A 125 3.28 14.72 9.12
C VAL A 125 1.91 14.26 9.60
N ARG A 126 1.39 13.17 9.02
CA ARG A 126 0.06 12.62 9.35
C ARG A 126 0.01 12.02 10.76
N LYS A 127 1.03 11.28 11.17
CA LYS A 127 1.16 10.57 12.45
C LYS A 127 0.10 9.47 12.70
N ASP A 128 -0.63 9.10 11.69
CA ASP A 128 -1.75 8.15 11.73
C ASP A 128 -1.53 6.86 10.95
N CYS A 129 -0.36 6.70 10.32
CA CYS A 129 0.00 5.54 9.52
C CYS A 129 1.43 5.08 9.76
N LEU A 130 1.76 3.85 9.31
CA LEU A 130 3.11 3.30 9.35
C LEU A 130 3.65 3.06 7.95
N VAL A 131 4.90 3.45 7.70
CA VAL A 131 5.65 3.11 6.49
C VAL A 131 6.35 1.78 6.68
N CYS A 132 6.08 0.80 5.82
CA CYS A 132 6.73 -0.49 5.80
C CYS A 132 7.79 -0.52 4.70
N LEU A 133 9.02 -0.84 5.06
CA LEU A 133 10.21 -0.78 4.24
C LEU A 133 10.90 -2.13 4.17
N SER A 134 11.48 -2.42 3.01
CA SER A 134 12.48 -3.48 2.83
C SER A 134 13.74 -2.86 2.20
N PRO A 135 14.92 -3.47 2.40
CA PRO A 135 16.13 -3.00 1.73
C PRO A 135 15.99 -3.13 0.21
N PRO A 136 16.76 -2.36 -0.61
CA PRO A 136 16.78 -2.55 -2.05
C PRO A 136 17.18 -3.98 -2.42
N SER A 137 16.65 -4.48 -3.55
CA SER A 137 16.97 -5.85 -3.99
C SER A 137 18.47 -6.09 -4.15
N SER A 138 19.22 -5.08 -4.59
CA SER A 138 20.68 -5.16 -4.79
C SER A 138 21.47 -5.44 -3.52
N THR A 139 20.93 -5.15 -2.32
CA THR A 139 21.61 -5.43 -1.06
C THR A 139 21.49 -6.89 -0.61
N VAL A 140 20.47 -7.61 -1.07
CA VAL A 140 20.16 -8.97 -0.57
C VAL A 140 19.95 -10.01 -1.66
N VAL A 141 19.47 -9.62 -2.85
CA VAL A 141 19.21 -10.55 -3.95
C VAL A 141 20.45 -10.65 -4.83
N ASN A 142 21.11 -11.82 -4.80
CA ASN A 142 22.34 -12.05 -5.55
C ASN A 142 23.40 -10.96 -5.27
N ASN A 143 23.54 -10.56 -4.01
CA ASN A 143 24.57 -9.59 -3.61
C ASN A 143 25.96 -10.17 -3.98
N ALA A 144 26.52 -9.67 -5.07
CA ALA A 144 27.75 -10.20 -5.66
C ALA A 144 29.00 -9.72 -4.93
N THR A 145 28.86 -8.73 -4.01
CA THR A 145 30.04 -8.08 -3.44
C THR A 145 30.76 -9.00 -2.46
N TYR A 146 30.05 -9.68 -1.59
CA TYR A 146 30.61 -10.75 -0.71
C TYR A 146 29.49 -11.50 0.00
N ALA A 147 29.52 -12.84 -0.03
CA ALA A 147 28.68 -13.66 0.83
C ALA A 147 28.97 -13.34 2.32
N GLY A 148 27.94 -13.00 3.09
CA GLY A 148 28.04 -12.68 4.52
C GLY A 148 28.08 -11.19 4.87
N LYS A 149 28.01 -10.29 3.89
CA LYS A 149 27.91 -8.82 4.12
C LYS A 149 26.48 -8.28 4.09
N GLU A 150 25.51 -9.10 3.77
CA GLU A 150 24.12 -8.67 3.58
C GLU A 150 23.59 -7.91 4.82
N ALA A 151 23.92 -8.36 6.03
CA ALA A 151 23.50 -7.67 7.25
C ALA A 151 24.09 -6.26 7.35
N ALA A 152 25.39 -6.09 7.07
CA ALA A 152 26.07 -4.80 7.09
C ALA A 152 25.51 -3.85 6.01
N ASP A 153 25.24 -4.37 4.80
CA ASP A 153 24.70 -3.57 3.69
C ASP A 153 23.24 -3.13 3.99
N ILE A 154 22.45 -3.99 4.63
CA ILE A 154 21.10 -3.65 5.11
C ILE A 154 21.17 -2.54 6.17
N VAL A 155 22.11 -2.65 7.13
CA VAL A 155 22.31 -1.63 8.16
C VAL A 155 22.76 -0.31 7.54
N ALA A 156 23.69 -0.34 6.60
CA ALA A 156 24.13 0.86 5.88
C ALA A 156 22.97 1.55 5.14
N TYR A 157 22.09 0.77 4.51
CA TYR A 157 20.86 1.33 3.90
C TYR A 157 19.92 1.91 4.96
N ARG A 158 19.71 1.21 6.08
CA ARG A 158 18.90 1.72 7.20
C ARG A 158 19.45 3.06 7.71
N ASP A 159 20.76 3.20 7.84
CA ASP A 159 21.41 4.42 8.33
C ASP A 159 21.33 5.59 7.35
N SER A 160 21.10 5.30 6.08
CA SER A 160 20.85 6.33 5.07
C SER A 160 19.41 6.89 5.09
N LEU A 161 18.51 6.27 5.87
CA LEU A 161 17.11 6.66 6.00
C LEU A 161 16.86 7.49 7.26
N PRO A 162 15.86 8.37 7.27
CA PRO A 162 15.48 9.10 8.46
C PRO A 162 15.01 8.17 9.57
N ALA A 163 15.29 8.57 10.80
CA ALA A 163 14.80 7.88 11.97
C ALA A 163 13.37 8.33 12.28
N SER A 164 12.44 7.38 12.37
CA SER A 164 11.05 7.66 12.71
C SER A 164 10.42 6.49 13.44
N SER A 165 9.55 6.78 14.41
CA SER A 165 8.73 5.75 15.04
C SER A 165 7.54 5.33 14.17
N TYR A 166 7.24 6.07 13.11
CA TYR A 166 6.22 5.76 12.12
C TYR A 166 6.76 4.97 10.92
N ALA A 167 8.00 4.49 11.00
CA ALA A 167 8.63 3.64 10.00
C ALA A 167 9.06 2.31 10.58
N VAL A 168 8.90 1.25 9.81
CA VAL A 168 9.27 -0.13 10.14
C VAL A 168 10.02 -0.73 8.97
N MET A 169 11.22 -1.25 9.22
CA MET A 169 12.05 -1.88 8.21
C MET A 169 12.22 -3.37 8.51
N ASP A 170 11.98 -4.22 7.52
CA ASP A 170 12.35 -5.63 7.54
C ASP A 170 13.68 -5.89 6.82
N SER A 171 14.19 -7.11 6.94
CA SER A 171 15.51 -7.47 6.41
C SER A 171 15.48 -8.09 5.02
N GLY A 172 14.30 -8.24 4.37
CA GLY A 172 14.34 -9.25 3.37
C GLY A 172 13.51 -9.18 2.12
N TRP A 173 13.90 -10.04 1.21
CA TRP A 173 13.20 -10.41 -0.01
C TRP A 173 12.94 -11.91 -0.01
N LYS A 174 11.73 -12.30 -0.43
CA LYS A 174 11.33 -13.69 -0.61
C LYS A 174 11.19 -14.06 -2.08
N TYR A 175 11.45 -15.30 -2.40
CA TYR A 175 11.18 -15.90 -3.70
C TYR A 175 9.81 -16.55 -3.64
N GLN A 176 8.89 -16.09 -4.50
CA GLN A 176 7.49 -16.49 -4.51
C GLN A 176 7.03 -16.82 -5.92
N TYR A 177 6.14 -17.79 -6.04
CA TYR A 177 5.47 -18.12 -7.29
C TYR A 177 4.37 -17.13 -7.62
N ASP A 178 4.46 -16.53 -8.81
CA ASP A 178 3.44 -15.68 -9.40
C ASP A 178 2.52 -16.54 -10.29
N LYS A 179 1.39 -16.93 -9.73
CA LYS A 179 0.43 -17.82 -10.41
C LYS A 179 -0.23 -17.22 -11.65
N TYR A 180 -0.19 -15.91 -11.81
CA TYR A 180 -0.84 -15.23 -12.93
C TYR A 180 0.04 -15.22 -14.18
N ASN A 181 1.36 -15.16 -13.98
CA ASN A 181 2.34 -15.15 -15.04
C ASN A 181 3.13 -16.47 -15.16
N ASP A 182 2.84 -17.45 -14.29
CA ASP A 182 3.52 -18.76 -14.25
C ASP A 182 5.04 -18.62 -14.13
N VAL A 183 5.49 -17.72 -13.25
CA VAL A 183 6.91 -17.47 -13.01
C VAL A 183 7.20 -17.28 -11.53
N TYR A 184 8.43 -17.53 -11.13
CA TYR A 184 8.90 -17.19 -9.79
C TYR A 184 9.55 -15.80 -9.80
N ARG A 185 9.25 -14.99 -8.77
CA ARG A 185 9.77 -13.63 -8.64
C ARG A 185 10.33 -13.38 -7.25
N TRP A 186 11.33 -12.53 -7.18
CA TRP A 186 11.76 -11.92 -5.93
C TRP A 186 10.81 -10.79 -5.58
N ILE A 187 10.30 -10.81 -4.33
CA ILE A 187 9.33 -9.82 -3.82
C ILE A 187 9.84 -9.30 -2.48
N PRO A 188 9.84 -7.97 -2.25
CA PRO A 188 10.20 -7.39 -0.96
C PRO A 188 9.17 -7.77 0.11
N CYS A 189 9.62 -7.98 1.34
CA CYS A 189 8.78 -8.47 2.43
C CYS A 189 7.97 -7.39 3.16
N ASN A 190 8.11 -6.11 2.80
CA ASN A 190 7.35 -5.03 3.44
C ASN A 190 5.82 -5.19 3.34
N GLY A 191 5.34 -5.73 2.22
CA GLY A 191 3.92 -6.09 2.09
C GLY A 191 3.50 -7.23 3.02
N ASP A 192 4.38 -8.20 3.26
CA ASP A 192 4.13 -9.27 4.24
C ASP A 192 4.14 -8.74 5.66
N THR A 193 5.07 -7.84 5.99
CA THR A 193 5.17 -7.18 7.29
C THR A 193 3.90 -6.40 7.60
N ALA A 194 3.39 -5.61 6.64
CA ALA A 194 2.08 -4.94 6.76
C ALA A 194 0.94 -5.95 6.92
N GLY A 195 0.91 -7.01 6.10
CA GLY A 195 -0.10 -8.05 6.16
C GLY A 195 -0.11 -8.83 7.49
N ILE A 196 1.06 -9.05 8.10
CA ILE A 196 1.18 -9.66 9.42
C ILE A 196 0.60 -8.74 10.50
N MET A 197 0.82 -7.43 10.42
CA MET A 197 0.22 -6.45 11.32
C MET A 197 -1.30 -6.43 11.21
N VAL A 198 -1.85 -6.39 9.98
CA VAL A 198 -3.30 -6.46 9.73
C VAL A 198 -3.90 -7.77 10.25
N ARG A 199 -3.22 -8.90 10.02
CA ARG A 199 -3.66 -10.18 10.56
C ARG A 199 -3.65 -10.20 12.09
N THR A 200 -2.69 -9.54 12.71
CA THR A 200 -2.62 -9.42 14.17
C THR A 200 -3.83 -8.66 14.70
N ASP A 201 -4.28 -7.61 14.01
CA ASP A 201 -5.48 -6.85 14.37
C ASP A 201 -6.75 -7.71 14.31
N THR A 202 -6.84 -8.60 13.30
CA THR A 202 -8.00 -9.49 13.13
C THR A 202 -8.05 -10.59 14.21
N VAL A 203 -6.89 -11.15 14.59
CA VAL A 203 -6.82 -12.30 15.53
C VAL A 203 -6.74 -11.84 16.98
N ARG A 204 -6.18 -10.66 17.21
CA ARG A 204 -5.98 -10.04 18.52
C ARG A 204 -6.33 -8.55 18.42
N ASP A 205 -5.37 -7.70 18.73
CA ASP A 205 -5.51 -6.25 18.70
C ASP A 205 -4.22 -5.59 18.19
N PRO A 206 -4.27 -4.33 17.72
CA PRO A 206 -3.11 -3.61 17.20
C PRO A 206 -1.94 -3.48 18.16
N TRP A 207 -2.18 -3.54 19.47
CA TRP A 207 -1.16 -3.44 20.52
C TRP A 207 -0.47 -4.76 20.86
N PHE A 208 -0.79 -5.84 20.18
CA PHE A 208 0.00 -7.07 20.28
C PHE A 208 1.15 -7.04 19.28
N SER A 209 2.33 -7.54 19.72
CA SER A 209 3.47 -7.67 18.81
C SER A 209 3.12 -8.54 17.61
N PRO A 210 3.36 -8.08 16.38
CA PRO A 210 3.15 -8.88 15.17
C PRO A 210 4.19 -9.96 14.97
N ALA A 211 5.33 -9.89 15.68
CA ALA A 211 6.47 -10.78 15.51
C ALA A 211 6.29 -12.15 16.18
N GLY A 212 7.17 -13.05 15.82
CA GLY A 212 7.32 -14.38 16.46
C GLY A 212 6.46 -15.48 15.85
N PHE A 213 6.61 -16.69 16.38
CA PHE A 213 6.05 -17.92 15.81
C PHE A 213 4.52 -17.97 15.82
N ASN A 214 3.88 -17.29 16.74
CA ASN A 214 2.42 -17.33 16.86
C ASN A 214 1.72 -16.44 15.80
N ARG A 215 2.31 -15.32 15.42
CA ARG A 215 1.70 -14.31 14.56
C ARG A 215 2.56 -13.88 13.38
N GLY A 216 3.89 -13.92 13.53
CA GLY A 216 4.84 -13.41 12.55
C GLY A 216 5.10 -14.28 11.31
N ASN A 217 4.27 -15.29 11.05
CA ASN A 217 4.47 -16.18 9.91
C ASN A 217 4.28 -15.46 8.57
N VAL A 218 5.33 -15.48 7.75
CA VAL A 218 5.34 -15.03 6.35
C VAL A 218 4.86 -16.17 5.45
N LYS A 219 3.88 -15.91 4.61
CA LYS A 219 3.28 -16.91 3.73
C LYS A 219 3.91 -16.91 2.33
N ASN A 220 3.71 -18.02 1.59
CA ASN A 220 4.12 -18.16 0.20
C ASN A 220 5.61 -17.89 -0.01
N VAL A 221 6.46 -18.44 0.85
CA VAL A 221 7.92 -18.32 0.77
C VAL A 221 8.50 -19.63 0.25
N VAL A 222 9.12 -19.59 -0.93
CA VAL A 222 9.93 -20.71 -1.44
C VAL A 222 11.31 -20.68 -0.80
N LYS A 223 11.93 -19.48 -0.78
CA LYS A 223 13.19 -19.21 -0.09
C LYS A 223 13.33 -17.71 0.19
N LEU A 224 14.15 -17.35 1.16
CA LEU A 224 14.58 -15.98 1.38
C LEU A 224 15.83 -15.68 0.52
N ALA A 225 16.01 -14.41 0.13
CA ALA A 225 17.23 -13.95 -0.52
C ALA A 225 18.41 -14.00 0.46
N PHE A 226 18.15 -13.63 1.71
CA PHE A 226 19.08 -13.67 2.82
C PHE A 226 18.37 -14.28 4.04
N ASN A 227 18.92 -15.36 4.59
CA ASN A 227 18.45 -15.95 5.84
C ASN A 227 19.49 -15.67 6.94
N PRO A 228 19.26 -14.67 7.82
CA PRO A 228 20.29 -14.21 8.74
C PRO A 228 20.63 -15.24 9.81
N SER A 229 21.94 -15.45 10.04
CA SER A 229 22.47 -16.20 11.16
C SER A 229 22.15 -15.52 12.50
N LYS A 230 22.43 -16.18 13.64
CA LYS A 230 22.19 -15.57 14.95
C LYS A 230 22.93 -14.24 15.10
N ALA A 231 24.21 -14.17 14.75
CA ALA A 231 25.01 -12.96 14.83
C ALA A 231 24.44 -11.84 13.92
N ALA A 232 24.08 -12.19 12.68
CA ALA A 232 23.46 -11.23 11.76
C ALA A 232 22.10 -10.73 12.26
N ARG A 233 21.29 -11.59 12.89
CA ARG A 233 20.02 -11.14 13.52
C ARG A 233 20.26 -10.16 14.65
N ASP A 234 21.23 -10.42 15.49
CA ASP A 234 21.57 -9.55 16.62
C ASP A 234 22.06 -8.19 16.11
N GLU A 235 22.87 -8.16 15.04
CA GLU A 235 23.32 -6.94 14.36
C GLU A 235 22.16 -6.15 13.75
N LEU A 236 21.31 -6.80 12.95
CA LEU A 236 20.12 -6.18 12.35
C LEU A 236 19.19 -5.60 13.40
N TYR A 237 18.85 -6.39 14.42
CA TYR A 237 17.92 -5.98 15.46
C TYR A 237 18.47 -4.83 16.32
N LYS A 238 19.77 -4.82 16.59
CA LYS A 238 20.44 -3.70 17.28
C LYS A 238 20.30 -2.39 16.51
N ASN A 239 20.31 -2.46 15.18
CA ASN A 239 20.20 -1.31 14.28
C ASN A 239 18.76 -1.05 13.80
N ASN A 240 17.75 -1.51 14.55
CA ASN A 240 16.33 -1.24 14.28
C ASN A 240 15.80 -1.81 12.93
N VAL A 241 16.39 -2.91 12.48
CA VAL A 241 15.89 -3.71 11.36
C VAL A 241 15.28 -5.00 11.92
N ASN A 242 14.08 -5.34 11.46
CA ASN A 242 13.37 -6.52 11.91
C ASN A 242 13.75 -7.73 11.06
N PRO A 243 14.49 -8.73 11.58
CA PRO A 243 14.90 -9.88 10.81
C PRO A 243 13.72 -10.73 10.36
N ILE A 244 13.71 -11.14 9.09
CA ILE A 244 12.86 -12.21 8.59
C ILE A 244 13.73 -13.45 8.46
N VAL A 245 13.30 -14.53 9.11
CA VAL A 245 14.12 -15.72 9.32
C VAL A 245 13.34 -16.97 8.98
N THR A 246 13.97 -17.89 8.27
CA THR A 246 13.44 -19.24 8.09
C THR A 246 14.04 -20.17 9.11
N PHE A 247 13.21 -20.73 9.99
CA PHE A 247 13.61 -21.74 10.97
C PHE A 247 13.22 -23.14 10.49
N PRO A 248 14.11 -24.13 10.58
CA PRO A 248 13.79 -25.51 10.23
C PRO A 248 12.56 -26.02 11.00
N GLY A 249 11.58 -26.54 10.29
CA GLY A 249 10.37 -27.09 10.88
C GLY A 249 9.33 -26.07 11.38
N GLN A 250 9.65 -24.76 11.38
CA GLN A 250 8.76 -23.72 11.87
C GLN A 250 8.39 -22.67 10.82
N GLY A 251 9.00 -22.76 9.63
CA GLY A 251 8.74 -21.86 8.52
C GLY A 251 9.45 -20.51 8.62
N THR A 252 9.01 -19.57 7.81
CA THR A 252 9.56 -18.21 7.75
C THR A 252 8.75 -17.28 8.62
N VAL A 253 9.43 -16.51 9.47
CA VAL A 253 8.77 -15.62 10.44
C VAL A 253 9.44 -14.25 10.49
N LEU A 254 8.65 -13.21 10.75
CA LEU A 254 9.12 -11.91 11.21
C LEU A 254 9.59 -12.07 12.65
N TYR A 255 10.90 -11.87 12.88
CA TYR A 255 11.54 -12.13 14.18
C TYR A 255 12.06 -10.86 14.83
N GLY A 256 11.30 -9.77 14.71
CA GLY A 256 11.58 -8.48 15.32
C GLY A 256 10.34 -7.58 15.25
N ASP A 257 10.24 -6.64 16.19
CA ASP A 257 9.10 -5.73 16.34
C ASP A 257 9.51 -4.27 16.62
N LYS A 258 10.68 -3.87 16.10
CA LYS A 258 11.18 -2.51 16.28
C LYS A 258 10.70 -1.54 15.21
N THR A 259 10.49 -0.30 15.61
CA THR A 259 10.37 0.85 14.71
C THR A 259 11.76 1.41 14.37
N MET A 260 11.84 2.33 13.42
CA MET A 260 13.09 2.94 13.01
C MET A 260 13.51 4.15 13.86
N VAL A 261 13.00 4.28 15.09
CA VAL A 261 13.36 5.38 15.99
C VAL A 261 14.84 5.31 16.39
N ALA A 262 15.52 6.47 16.41
CA ALA A 262 16.94 6.51 16.74
C ALA A 262 17.22 6.30 18.23
N THR A 263 16.38 6.88 19.08
CA THR A 263 16.56 6.86 20.52
C THR A 263 15.70 5.77 21.16
N PRO A 264 16.25 4.86 21.96
CA PRO A 264 15.46 3.88 22.70
C PRO A 264 14.41 4.57 23.57
N GLY A 265 13.16 4.09 23.52
CA GLY A 265 12.06 4.68 24.27
C GLY A 265 10.79 3.85 24.10
N SER A 266 9.67 4.37 24.59
CA SER A 266 8.38 3.66 24.53
C SER A 266 7.92 3.38 23.10
N PHE A 267 8.31 4.20 22.14
CA PHE A 267 7.92 4.08 20.73
C PHE A 267 8.92 3.31 19.86
N ASP A 268 9.91 2.66 20.45
CA ASP A 268 10.83 1.80 19.70
C ASP A 268 10.22 0.45 19.31
N ARG A 269 8.97 0.18 19.74
CA ARG A 269 8.22 -1.04 19.45
C ARG A 269 7.03 -0.76 18.55
N ILE A 270 6.84 -1.64 17.55
CA ILE A 270 5.73 -1.55 16.61
C ILE A 270 4.38 -1.57 17.32
N ASN A 271 4.22 -2.49 18.28
CA ASN A 271 2.96 -2.66 18.99
C ASN A 271 2.59 -1.42 19.82
N VAL A 272 3.56 -0.76 20.46
CA VAL A 272 3.32 0.47 21.21
C VAL A 272 2.96 1.63 20.30
N ARG A 273 3.71 1.82 19.20
CA ARG A 273 3.37 2.87 18.22
C ARG A 273 1.98 2.66 17.64
N ARG A 274 1.63 1.43 17.30
CA ARG A 274 0.31 1.09 16.76
C ARG A 274 -0.82 1.30 17.78
N LEU A 275 -0.58 0.97 19.05
CA LEU A 275 -1.51 1.32 20.12
C LEU A 275 -1.84 2.81 20.11
N PHE A 276 -0.80 3.66 20.10
CA PHE A 276 -1.00 5.11 20.13
C PHE A 276 -1.69 5.64 18.88
N ILE A 277 -1.35 5.14 17.69
CA ILE A 277 -2.04 5.50 16.45
C ILE A 277 -3.56 5.21 16.56
N VAL A 278 -3.93 4.05 17.08
CA VAL A 278 -5.34 3.66 17.25
C VAL A 278 -6.02 4.55 18.30
N LEU A 279 -5.35 4.81 19.43
CA LEU A 279 -5.90 5.68 20.47
C LEU A 279 -6.07 7.11 19.97
N GLU A 280 -5.06 7.67 19.33
CA GLU A 280 -5.08 9.03 18.79
C GLU A 280 -6.19 9.20 17.75
N LYS A 281 -6.33 8.27 16.80
CA LYS A 281 -7.41 8.29 15.80
C LYS A 281 -8.79 8.21 16.43
N ALA A 282 -9.00 7.29 17.35
CA ALA A 282 -10.30 7.10 18.00
C ALA A 282 -10.70 8.31 18.85
N ILE A 283 -9.75 8.88 19.62
CA ILE A 283 -10.00 10.06 20.45
C ILE A 283 -10.21 11.30 19.57
N ALA A 284 -9.42 11.48 18.49
CA ALA A 284 -9.59 12.58 17.56
C ALA A 284 -10.97 12.56 16.91
N LEU A 285 -11.43 11.37 16.46
CA LEU A 285 -12.79 11.22 15.91
C LEU A 285 -13.87 11.53 16.95
N ALA A 286 -13.70 11.06 18.18
CA ALA A 286 -14.63 11.32 19.28
C ALA A 286 -14.68 12.81 19.64
N SER A 287 -13.54 13.51 19.58
CA SER A 287 -13.44 14.94 19.90
C SER A 287 -14.14 15.86 18.88
N GLN A 288 -14.40 15.38 17.65
CA GLN A 288 -15.10 16.16 16.64
C GLN A 288 -16.50 16.61 17.11
N SER A 289 -17.15 15.80 17.95
CA SER A 289 -18.47 16.16 18.51
C SER A 289 -18.44 17.31 19.53
N THR A 290 -17.25 17.66 20.03
CA THR A 290 -17.08 18.77 20.99
C THR A 290 -16.47 20.02 20.34
N LEU A 291 -16.20 19.98 19.03
CA LEU A 291 -15.73 21.17 18.31
C LEU A 291 -16.84 22.24 18.29
N PHE A 292 -16.44 23.48 18.52
CA PHE A 292 -17.31 24.65 18.57
C PHE A 292 -18.27 24.68 19.78
N GLU A 293 -18.18 23.74 20.72
CA GLU A 293 -18.89 23.80 21.98
C GLU A 293 -18.17 24.70 23.00
N VAL A 294 -18.91 25.23 23.96
CA VAL A 294 -18.37 26.07 25.03
C VAL A 294 -17.43 25.23 25.92
N ASN A 295 -16.26 25.77 26.25
CA ASN A 295 -15.32 25.12 27.16
C ASN A 295 -15.74 25.29 28.64
N ASP A 296 -16.83 24.66 29.00
CA ASP A 296 -17.34 24.63 30.37
C ASP A 296 -17.13 23.26 31.06
N GLU A 297 -17.48 23.17 32.32
CA GLU A 297 -17.34 21.95 33.10
C GLU A 297 -18.22 20.81 32.53
N PHE A 298 -19.38 21.16 31.98
CA PHE A 298 -20.32 20.17 31.40
C PHE A 298 -19.71 19.54 30.15
N THR A 299 -19.21 20.31 29.20
CA THR A 299 -18.58 19.84 27.98
C THR A 299 -17.34 18.99 28.26
N ARG A 300 -16.50 19.42 29.22
CA ARG A 300 -15.35 18.65 29.66
C ARG A 300 -15.72 17.30 30.28
N ALA A 301 -16.77 17.28 31.12
CA ALA A 301 -17.30 16.05 31.69
C ALA A 301 -17.89 15.12 30.62
N GLN A 302 -18.59 15.68 29.62
CA GLN A 302 -19.13 14.91 28.49
C GLN A 302 -18.00 14.24 27.68
N PHE A 303 -16.97 14.98 27.33
CA PHE A 303 -15.80 14.43 26.64
C PHE A 303 -15.11 13.33 27.46
N LYS A 304 -14.88 13.56 28.77
CA LYS A 304 -14.29 12.57 29.66
C LYS A 304 -15.11 11.28 29.72
N ASN A 305 -16.45 11.41 29.84
CA ASN A 305 -17.36 10.28 29.85
C ASN A 305 -17.40 9.51 28.52
N LEU A 306 -17.04 10.16 27.40
CA LEU A 306 -16.93 9.51 26.10
C LEU A 306 -15.62 8.71 25.96
N VAL A 307 -14.51 9.27 26.44
CA VAL A 307 -13.17 8.67 26.27
C VAL A 307 -12.86 7.59 27.31
N GLU A 308 -13.27 7.77 28.58
CA GLU A 308 -12.92 6.83 29.65
C GLU A 308 -13.42 5.39 29.42
N PRO A 309 -14.63 5.13 28.95
CA PRO A 309 -15.10 3.77 28.66
C PRO A 309 -14.25 3.08 27.59
N PHE A 310 -13.87 3.82 26.55
CA PHE A 310 -13.00 3.32 25.48
C PHE A 310 -11.62 2.91 26.05
N LEU A 311 -10.98 3.78 26.81
CA LEU A 311 -9.68 3.46 27.43
C LEU A 311 -9.79 2.32 28.45
N ARG A 312 -10.91 2.18 29.13
CA ARG A 312 -11.19 1.07 30.05
C ARG A 312 -11.30 -0.26 29.28
N ASP A 313 -11.92 -0.27 28.11
CA ASP A 313 -11.96 -1.45 27.21
C ASP A 313 -10.54 -1.81 26.76
N VAL A 314 -9.76 -0.84 26.28
CA VAL A 314 -8.36 -1.03 25.88
C VAL A 314 -7.53 -1.60 27.03
N LYS A 315 -7.72 -1.11 28.29
CA LYS A 315 -7.09 -1.67 29.49
C LYS A 315 -7.54 -3.11 29.74
N GLY A 316 -8.83 -3.40 29.63
CA GLY A 316 -9.39 -4.76 29.77
C GLY A 316 -8.81 -5.74 28.76
N ARG A 317 -8.52 -5.26 27.55
CA ARG A 317 -7.92 -6.02 26.45
C ARG A 317 -6.36 -5.98 26.46
N ARG A 318 -5.76 -5.55 27.56
CA ARG A 318 -4.29 -5.52 27.82
C ARG A 318 -3.52 -4.54 26.93
N GLY A 319 -4.16 -3.47 26.44
CA GLY A 319 -3.48 -2.44 25.66
C GLY A 319 -2.61 -1.55 26.55
N VAL A 320 -3.13 -1.18 27.72
CA VAL A 320 -2.44 -0.37 28.71
C VAL A 320 -2.60 -1.00 30.09
N THR A 321 -1.65 -0.76 30.98
CA THR A 321 -1.73 -1.20 32.39
C THR A 321 -2.60 -0.26 33.20
N ASP A 322 -2.50 1.04 32.95
CA ASP A 322 -3.31 2.07 33.57
C ASP A 322 -3.47 3.28 32.66
N PHE A 323 -4.48 4.10 32.92
CA PHE A 323 -4.75 5.33 32.17
C PHE A 323 -5.38 6.38 33.09
N SER A 324 -5.25 7.63 32.71
CA SER A 324 -5.92 8.76 33.34
C SER A 324 -6.37 9.74 32.27
N VAL A 325 -7.61 10.19 32.34
CA VAL A 325 -8.14 11.25 31.46
C VAL A 325 -8.27 12.53 32.30
N ILE A 326 -7.42 13.49 32.03
CA ILE A 326 -7.41 14.79 32.69
C ILE A 326 -8.04 15.78 31.74
N CYS A 327 -9.26 16.19 32.02
CA CYS A 327 -10.00 17.21 31.29
C CYS A 327 -10.82 18.01 32.32
N ASP A 328 -10.12 18.86 33.08
CA ASP A 328 -10.68 19.63 34.20
C ASP A 328 -9.97 21.00 34.31
N SER A 329 -10.20 21.71 35.39
CA SER A 329 -9.61 23.05 35.60
C SER A 329 -8.09 23.03 35.77
N THR A 330 -7.45 21.86 35.94
CA THR A 330 -5.99 21.77 36.07
C THR A 330 -5.27 21.96 34.75
N ASN A 331 -5.88 21.48 33.64
CA ASN A 331 -5.33 21.65 32.29
C ASN A 331 -6.16 22.63 31.42
N ASN A 332 -7.35 23.04 31.87
CA ASN A 332 -8.16 24.12 31.29
C ASN A 332 -8.23 25.26 32.30
N THR A 333 -7.14 26.00 32.42
CA THR A 333 -7.07 27.19 33.26
C THR A 333 -7.89 28.33 32.68
N GLN A 334 -8.26 29.35 33.50
CA GLN A 334 -8.97 30.53 33.01
C GLN A 334 -8.31 31.18 31.80
N GLN A 335 -6.98 31.22 31.78
CA GLN A 335 -6.22 31.76 30.66
C GLN A 335 -6.40 30.94 29.34
N VAL A 336 -6.62 29.64 29.45
CA VAL A 336 -6.90 28.76 28.28
C VAL A 336 -8.34 28.90 27.83
N ILE A 337 -9.26 29.21 28.73
CA ILE A 337 -10.69 29.38 28.43
C ILE A 337 -10.93 30.74 27.77
N ASP A 338 -10.17 31.77 28.17
CA ASP A 338 -10.34 33.15 27.69
C ASP A 338 -9.65 33.43 26.35
N ASN A 339 -8.80 32.51 25.83
CA ASN A 339 -8.12 32.58 24.52
C ASN A 339 -8.85 31.76 23.47
#